data_7e457e938f80ce45ef0f9659622071dc
#
_entry.id   7e457e938f80ce45ef0f9659622071dc
#
_cell.length_a   1.000
_cell.length_b   1.000
_cell.length_c   1.000
_cell.angle_alpha   90.00
_cell.angle_beta   90.00
_cell.angle_gamma   90.00
#
_symmetry.space_group_name_H-M   'P 1'
#
loop_
_entity.id
_entity.type
_entity.pdbx_description
1 polymer ?
#
loop_
_entity_poly.entity_id
_entity_poly.type
_entity_poly.pdbx_seq_one_letter_code
_entity_poly.pdbx_strand_id
1 'polypeptide(L)'
;MKKENSKTITWIILVLIGFMLLKSCNTKEITEEEPKKSKDTFTIISSTSTSALDDEIKKYGKEHKINIEIEHYGDLEIVDILNNNSKDYDAVWISNSIWLYMLENQNIITDSKSIVIDPVVMAVEKSKAQELGFINKEIKNKEILEAIKNGKLKYVMSSVTQTNTGATAYLNFLNSLAGNPEVLTSEMLKKDTLQKDLKEFFKGVERVSGDEDYLTEMYLKGNYNAMINYESSLIELNKKLVKENKEPLYLIYPTDGVAINDMPFAYINNDSKNTDKKEKFDKIQNYLRSDEITKLLEQKGYRSWFGGIKKDTDSNTFNKEWGIDTTKYLKDMKYPSKTVITEAINLYIEMLRKPTHVVFCLDVSGSMYGEGLKELKEAMTYILDYETASKDNLQFSDKDKITIITFSSNVEDIYPTKLGSETKEVIKQINELETVGATNIYDPSIEALKILENESNDYTKTVILMTDGSSNNGSFKDLKKYYENTSKTLPIYSITFGSSSERQLNEIADLTNGKIFDGKQGLKKAFKEVRSYN
;
A
#
# COMPACT_ATOMS: atom_id res chain seq x y z
N MET A 1 57.47 0.28 -61.47
CA MET A 1 56.08 0.57 -61.14
C MET A 1 55.27 -0.74 -60.96
N LYS A 2 55.46 -1.49 -59.89
CA LYS A 2 54.62 -2.70 -59.58
C LYS A 2 54.85 -3.15 -58.12
N LYS A 3 54.81 -2.23 -57.13
CA LYS A 3 54.92 -2.60 -55.71
C LYS A 3 54.01 -1.80 -54.77
N GLU A 4 53.21 -0.84 -55.27
CA GLU A 4 52.31 -0.02 -54.40
C GLU A 4 50.87 -0.51 -54.31
N ASN A 5 50.40 -1.32 -55.28
CA ASN A 5 49.00 -1.78 -55.26
C ASN A 5 48.70 -2.96 -54.29
N SER A 6 49.73 -3.63 -53.76
CA SER A 6 49.55 -4.78 -52.86
C SER A 6 49.20 -4.37 -51.43
N LYS A 7 49.74 -3.24 -50.92
CA LYS A 7 49.49 -2.78 -49.57
C LYS A 7 48.11 -2.16 -49.40
N THR A 8 47.58 -1.51 -50.43
CA THR A 8 46.28 -0.86 -50.41
C THR A 8 45.15 -1.91 -50.45
N ILE A 9 45.35 -2.99 -51.23
CA ILE A 9 44.36 -4.11 -51.27
C ILE A 9 44.35 -4.88 -49.96
N THR A 10 45.49 -5.09 -49.31
CA THR A 10 45.59 -5.76 -48.00
C THR A 10 44.91 -4.92 -46.89
N TRP A 11 45.01 -3.59 -46.92
CA TRP A 11 44.33 -2.69 -45.97
C TRP A 11 42.82 -2.66 -46.17
N ILE A 12 42.34 -2.69 -47.42
CA ILE A 12 40.90 -2.74 -47.74
C ILE A 12 40.28 -4.08 -47.27
N ILE A 13 41.01 -5.19 -47.47
CA ILE A 13 40.55 -6.50 -46.99
C ILE A 13 40.53 -6.58 -45.45
N LEU A 14 41.52 -5.99 -44.74
CA LEU A 14 41.54 -5.92 -43.28
C LEU A 14 40.43 -5.03 -42.70
N VAL A 15 40.10 -3.93 -43.38
CA VAL A 15 39.00 -3.04 -42.99
C VAL A 15 37.64 -3.71 -43.27
N LEU A 16 37.49 -4.45 -44.37
CA LEU A 16 36.26 -5.21 -44.63
C LEU A 16 36.06 -6.41 -43.68
N ILE A 17 37.16 -7.08 -43.28
CA ILE A 17 37.08 -8.14 -42.28
C ILE A 17 36.80 -7.54 -40.87
N GLY A 18 37.34 -6.39 -40.55
CA GLY A 18 37.02 -5.62 -39.32
C GLY A 18 35.54 -5.18 -39.29
N PHE A 19 35.00 -4.74 -40.44
CA PHE A 19 33.58 -4.39 -40.57
C PHE A 19 32.63 -5.62 -40.56
N MET A 20 33.09 -6.78 -41.06
CA MET A 20 32.32 -8.03 -40.94
C MET A 20 32.37 -8.61 -39.54
N LEU A 21 33.46 -8.44 -38.79
CA LEU A 21 33.55 -8.83 -37.38
C LEU A 21 32.75 -7.89 -36.46
N LEU A 22 32.62 -6.62 -36.83
CA LEU A 22 31.73 -5.66 -36.12
C LEU A 22 30.25 -5.85 -36.49
N LYS A 23 29.92 -6.40 -37.64
CA LYS A 23 28.54 -6.78 -37.99
C LYS A 23 28.12 -8.17 -37.48
N SER A 24 29.05 -8.98 -36.97
CA SER A 24 28.78 -10.26 -36.33
C SER A 24 28.60 -10.14 -34.81
N CYS A 25 28.84 -8.97 -34.24
CA CYS A 25 28.20 -8.56 -32.97
C CYS A 25 26.80 -8.06 -33.29
N ASN A 26 25.98 -8.96 -33.80
CA ASN A 26 24.55 -8.81 -33.83
C ASN A 26 24.15 -8.61 -32.36
N THR A 27 23.53 -7.49 -32.03
CA THR A 27 22.67 -7.34 -30.90
C THR A 27 21.74 -8.55 -30.88
N LYS A 28 22.13 -9.61 -30.13
CA LYS A 28 21.13 -10.36 -29.45
C LYS A 28 20.50 -9.31 -28.53
N GLU A 29 19.26 -8.96 -28.81
CA GLU A 29 18.38 -8.57 -27.74
C GLU A 29 18.63 -9.61 -26.66
N ILE A 30 19.28 -9.20 -25.59
CA ILE A 30 19.23 -9.89 -24.32
C ILE A 30 17.80 -9.59 -23.89
N THR A 31 16.84 -10.34 -24.42
CA THR A 31 15.71 -10.72 -23.60
C THR A 31 16.37 -11.40 -22.41
N GLU A 32 16.44 -10.74 -21.28
CA GLU A 32 16.59 -11.40 -20.01
C GLU A 32 15.43 -12.40 -19.96
N GLU A 33 15.67 -13.63 -20.46
CA GLU A 33 14.85 -14.75 -20.06
C GLU A 33 15.09 -14.81 -18.53
N GLU A 34 14.10 -14.41 -17.77
CA GLU A 34 14.06 -14.72 -16.34
C GLU A 34 14.48 -16.19 -16.21
N PRO A 35 15.40 -16.50 -15.28
CA PRO A 35 15.92 -17.86 -15.15
C PRO A 35 14.72 -18.80 -14.95
N LYS A 36 14.46 -19.67 -15.90
CA LYS A 36 13.35 -20.64 -15.83
C LYS A 36 13.44 -21.35 -14.48
N LYS A 37 12.44 -21.11 -13.63
CA LYS A 37 12.33 -21.73 -12.30
C LYS A 37 12.55 -23.24 -12.47
N SER A 38 13.40 -23.82 -11.59
CA SER A 38 13.66 -25.26 -11.61
C SER A 38 12.33 -26.00 -11.40
N LYS A 39 12.07 -27.06 -12.16
CA LYS A 39 10.86 -27.89 -11.99
C LYS A 39 10.69 -28.46 -10.58
N ASP A 40 11.78 -28.54 -9.80
CA ASP A 40 11.79 -29.03 -8.44
C ASP A 40 11.55 -27.95 -7.38
N THR A 41 11.52 -26.67 -7.73
CA THR A 41 11.25 -25.58 -6.79
C THR A 41 9.78 -25.51 -6.45
N PHE A 42 9.44 -25.45 -5.16
CA PHE A 42 8.09 -25.17 -4.67
C PHE A 42 7.93 -23.66 -4.53
N THR A 43 7.09 -23.06 -5.36
CA THR A 43 6.95 -21.61 -5.44
C THR A 43 5.67 -21.14 -4.75
N ILE A 44 5.82 -20.19 -3.82
CA ILE A 44 4.74 -19.59 -3.05
C ILE A 44 4.57 -18.14 -3.48
N ILE A 45 3.38 -17.76 -3.93
CA ILE A 45 2.99 -16.35 -4.02
C ILE A 45 2.40 -15.93 -2.68
N SER A 46 2.91 -14.86 -2.10
CA SER A 46 2.65 -14.52 -0.70
C SER A 46 2.33 -13.03 -0.53
N SER A 47 1.43 -12.71 0.38
CA SER A 47 1.22 -11.32 0.81
C SER A 47 2.44 -10.81 1.57
N THR A 48 2.75 -9.52 1.41
CA THR A 48 3.81 -8.86 2.20
C THR A 48 3.58 -8.99 3.71
N SER A 49 2.32 -9.04 4.15
CA SER A 49 1.95 -9.19 5.57
C SER A 49 2.33 -10.55 6.18
N THR A 50 2.65 -11.56 5.37
CA THR A 50 3.02 -12.92 5.83
C THR A 50 4.52 -13.11 5.97
N SER A 51 5.35 -12.15 5.56
CA SER A 51 6.83 -12.23 5.51
C SER A 51 7.50 -12.57 6.85
N ALA A 52 6.79 -12.35 7.96
CA ALA A 52 7.29 -12.64 9.31
C ALA A 52 7.69 -14.11 9.57
N LEU A 53 7.30 -15.05 8.69
CA LEU A 53 7.62 -16.48 8.77
C LEU A 53 8.52 -17.00 7.64
N ASP A 54 9.04 -16.13 6.79
CA ASP A 54 9.86 -16.53 5.64
C ASP A 54 11.08 -17.37 6.05
N ASP A 55 11.78 -16.94 7.08
CA ASP A 55 12.98 -17.61 7.55
C ASP A 55 12.67 -19.02 8.09
N GLU A 56 11.56 -19.16 8.81
CA GLU A 56 11.10 -20.43 9.34
C GLU A 56 10.69 -21.39 8.21
N ILE A 57 9.98 -20.91 7.19
CA ILE A 57 9.59 -21.71 6.03
C ILE A 57 10.83 -22.15 5.24
N LYS A 58 11.76 -21.22 4.97
CA LYS A 58 13.00 -21.53 4.25
C LYS A 58 13.89 -22.49 5.04
N LYS A 59 13.96 -22.36 6.37
CA LYS A 59 14.65 -23.29 7.26
C LYS A 59 14.03 -24.69 7.18
N TYR A 60 12.69 -24.78 7.32
CA TYR A 60 11.95 -26.03 7.19
C TYR A 60 12.20 -26.70 5.84
N GLY A 61 12.18 -25.91 4.75
CA GLY A 61 12.50 -26.40 3.41
C GLY A 61 13.89 -27.04 3.32
N LYS A 62 14.92 -26.38 3.86
CA LYS A 62 16.29 -26.92 3.90
C LYS A 62 16.38 -28.25 4.67
N GLU A 63 15.74 -28.32 5.84
CA GLU A 63 15.76 -29.53 6.69
C GLU A 63 15.04 -30.72 6.03
N HIS A 64 14.00 -30.44 5.22
CA HIS A 64 13.18 -31.45 4.55
C HIS A 64 13.52 -31.65 3.07
N LYS A 65 14.60 -31.02 2.58
CA LYS A 65 15.05 -31.07 1.17
C LYS A 65 13.98 -30.59 0.17
N ILE A 66 13.20 -29.60 0.57
CA ILE A 66 12.25 -28.90 -0.30
C ILE A 66 12.88 -27.56 -0.66
N ASN A 67 13.15 -27.34 -1.95
CA ASN A 67 13.59 -26.05 -2.44
C ASN A 67 12.36 -25.12 -2.51
N ILE A 68 12.30 -24.10 -1.65
CA ILE A 68 11.16 -23.19 -1.50
C ILE A 68 11.58 -21.80 -1.97
N GLU A 69 10.77 -21.22 -2.86
CA GLU A 69 10.85 -19.84 -3.30
C GLU A 69 9.57 -19.11 -2.87
N ILE A 70 9.71 -17.92 -2.30
CA ILE A 70 8.59 -17.09 -1.83
C ILE A 70 8.71 -15.74 -2.50
N GLU A 71 7.64 -15.34 -3.20
CA GLU A 71 7.53 -14.04 -3.85
C GLU A 71 6.42 -13.23 -3.18
N HIS A 72 6.74 -11.98 -2.79
CA HIS A 72 5.83 -11.12 -2.06
C HIS A 72 5.20 -10.03 -2.93
N TYR A 73 3.88 -9.89 -2.80
CA TYR A 73 3.08 -8.89 -3.50
C TYR A 73 1.99 -8.33 -2.57
N GLY A 74 1.34 -7.25 -2.98
CA GLY A 74 0.09 -6.80 -2.36
C GLY A 74 -1.06 -7.77 -2.66
N ASP A 75 -2.05 -7.85 -1.77
CA ASP A 75 -3.14 -8.83 -1.90
C ASP A 75 -3.92 -8.71 -3.22
N LEU A 76 -4.23 -7.48 -3.66
CA LEU A 76 -4.91 -7.27 -4.95
C LEU A 76 -4.01 -7.63 -6.14
N GLU A 77 -2.72 -7.36 -6.04
CA GLU A 77 -1.75 -7.75 -7.06
C GLU A 77 -1.63 -9.29 -7.16
N ILE A 78 -1.68 -10.00 -6.03
CA ILE A 78 -1.75 -11.47 -6.01
C ILE A 78 -2.99 -11.96 -6.77
N VAL A 79 -4.15 -11.35 -6.55
CA VAL A 79 -5.39 -11.70 -7.27
C VAL A 79 -5.21 -11.51 -8.78
N ASP A 80 -4.61 -10.40 -9.21
CA ASP A 80 -4.36 -10.13 -10.63
C ASP A 80 -3.36 -11.11 -11.25
N ILE A 81 -2.25 -11.40 -10.53
CA ILE A 81 -1.26 -12.38 -10.98
C ILE A 81 -1.90 -13.76 -11.12
N LEU A 82 -2.67 -14.22 -10.13
CA LEU A 82 -3.30 -15.54 -10.17
C LEU A 82 -4.39 -15.65 -11.25
N ASN A 83 -5.09 -14.57 -11.57
CA ASN A 83 -6.04 -14.56 -12.67
C ASN A 83 -5.35 -14.70 -14.04
N ASN A 84 -4.11 -14.22 -14.19
CA ASN A 84 -3.36 -14.23 -15.44
C ASN A 84 -2.33 -15.36 -15.56
N ASN A 85 -1.60 -15.66 -14.47
CA ASN A 85 -0.41 -16.53 -14.45
C ASN A 85 -0.38 -17.51 -13.26
N SER A 86 -1.51 -18.13 -12.90
CA SER A 86 -1.57 -19.06 -11.76
C SER A 86 -0.59 -20.24 -11.87
N LYS A 87 -0.18 -20.61 -13.10
CA LYS A 87 0.70 -21.75 -13.38
C LYS A 87 2.14 -21.59 -12.88
N ASP A 88 2.54 -20.38 -12.54
CA ASP A 88 3.89 -20.08 -12.06
C ASP A 88 4.07 -20.38 -10.57
N TYR A 89 2.97 -20.67 -9.86
CA TYR A 89 2.94 -20.87 -8.43
C TYR A 89 2.29 -22.21 -8.03
N ASP A 90 2.79 -22.79 -6.92
CA ASP A 90 2.29 -24.04 -6.34
C ASP A 90 1.35 -23.78 -5.15
N ALA A 91 1.54 -22.66 -4.45
CA ALA A 91 0.72 -22.27 -3.32
C ALA A 91 0.52 -20.74 -3.25
N VAL A 92 -0.56 -20.33 -2.63
CA VAL A 92 -0.81 -18.92 -2.27
C VAL A 92 -0.90 -18.79 -0.75
N TRP A 93 -0.25 -17.76 -0.21
CA TRP A 93 -0.40 -17.34 1.17
C TRP A 93 -0.80 -15.88 1.22
N ILE A 94 -2.07 -15.62 1.37
CA ILE A 94 -2.66 -14.28 1.28
C ILE A 94 -3.12 -13.82 2.66
N SER A 95 -3.25 -12.50 2.87
CA SER A 95 -3.59 -11.95 4.17
C SER A 95 -5.01 -12.29 4.64
N ASN A 96 -5.97 -12.41 3.72
CA ASN A 96 -7.36 -12.69 4.07
C ASN A 96 -8.04 -13.56 3.00
N SER A 97 -8.88 -14.50 3.46
CA SER A 97 -9.67 -15.37 2.57
C SER A 97 -10.58 -14.61 1.62
N ILE A 98 -11.00 -13.37 1.95
CA ILE A 98 -11.84 -12.55 1.09
C ILE A 98 -11.22 -12.34 -0.30
N TRP A 99 -9.89 -12.24 -0.39
CA TRP A 99 -9.19 -12.03 -1.66
C TRP A 99 -9.22 -13.26 -2.55
N LEU A 100 -9.26 -14.45 -1.98
CA LEU A 100 -9.43 -15.68 -2.76
C LEU A 100 -10.82 -15.76 -3.41
N TYR A 101 -11.85 -15.14 -2.81
CA TYR A 101 -13.17 -14.99 -3.45
C TYR A 101 -13.19 -14.00 -4.60
N MET A 102 -12.17 -13.15 -4.73
CA MET A 102 -12.05 -12.20 -5.84
C MET A 102 -11.46 -12.84 -7.12
N LEU A 103 -10.95 -14.06 -7.04
CA LEU A 103 -10.45 -14.80 -8.22
C LEU A 103 -11.57 -15.09 -9.21
N GLU A 104 -11.26 -15.00 -10.49
CA GLU A 104 -12.20 -15.35 -11.57
C GLU A 104 -12.48 -16.86 -11.61
N ASN A 105 -11.43 -17.66 -11.43
CA ASN A 105 -11.52 -19.11 -11.33
C ASN A 105 -11.13 -19.58 -9.93
N GLN A 106 -12.09 -19.65 -9.03
CA GLN A 106 -11.85 -20.10 -7.64
C GLN A 106 -11.50 -21.60 -7.56
N ASN A 107 -11.79 -22.40 -8.60
CA ASN A 107 -11.52 -23.85 -8.59
C ASN A 107 -10.03 -24.20 -8.63
N ILE A 108 -9.17 -23.24 -8.96
CA ILE A 108 -7.71 -23.45 -8.88
C ILE A 108 -7.21 -23.50 -7.43
N ILE A 109 -7.97 -22.97 -6.48
CA ILE A 109 -7.59 -22.94 -5.06
C ILE A 109 -8.22 -24.12 -4.35
N THR A 110 -7.39 -24.94 -3.71
CA THR A 110 -7.82 -26.09 -2.90
C THR A 110 -7.07 -26.14 -1.58
N ASP A 111 -7.58 -26.92 -0.66
CA ASP A 111 -6.93 -27.19 0.64
C ASP A 111 -6.54 -25.94 1.44
N SER A 112 -7.33 -24.87 1.31
CA SER A 112 -7.12 -23.62 2.05
C SER A 112 -7.33 -23.82 3.55
N LYS A 113 -6.36 -23.42 4.36
CA LYS A 113 -6.47 -23.41 5.84
C LYS A 113 -5.89 -22.13 6.41
N SER A 114 -6.63 -21.53 7.33
CA SER A 114 -6.15 -20.40 8.13
C SER A 114 -4.91 -20.79 8.93
N ILE A 115 -3.91 -19.92 8.94
CA ILE A 115 -2.66 -20.10 9.70
C ILE A 115 -2.71 -19.31 11.00
N VAL A 116 -3.25 -18.12 10.98
CA VAL A 116 -3.44 -17.24 12.15
C VAL A 116 -4.83 -16.63 12.13
N ILE A 117 -5.19 -16.00 13.24
CA ILE A 117 -6.28 -15.04 13.33
C ILE A 117 -5.69 -13.72 13.84
N ASP A 118 -5.85 -12.66 13.07
CA ASP A 118 -5.38 -11.33 13.43
C ASP A 118 -6.50 -10.29 13.23
N PRO A 119 -7.21 -9.93 14.31
CA PRO A 119 -8.31 -8.99 14.21
C PRO A 119 -7.84 -7.59 13.80
N VAL A 120 -8.61 -6.92 12.93
CA VAL A 120 -8.43 -5.50 12.61
C VAL A 120 -9.35 -4.69 13.52
N VAL A 121 -8.76 -3.87 14.39
CA VAL A 121 -9.49 -3.15 15.43
C VAL A 121 -9.09 -1.68 15.50
N MET A 122 -9.96 -0.86 16.08
CA MET A 122 -9.60 0.50 16.47
C MET A 122 -8.94 0.46 17.84
N ALA A 123 -7.76 1.07 17.93
CA ALA A 123 -7.08 1.32 19.20
C ALA A 123 -7.11 2.83 19.49
N VAL A 124 -7.39 3.19 20.74
CA VAL A 124 -7.57 4.56 21.20
C VAL A 124 -6.62 4.81 22.36
N GLU A 125 -6.03 6.00 22.49
CA GLU A 125 -5.24 6.37 23.68
C GLU A 125 -6.01 6.00 24.96
N LYS A 126 -5.36 5.34 25.91
CA LYS A 126 -6.04 4.77 27.09
C LYS A 126 -6.80 5.82 27.89
N SER A 127 -6.24 7.01 28.06
CA SER A 127 -6.89 8.16 28.69
C SER A 127 -8.14 8.61 27.92
N LYS A 128 -8.08 8.65 26.59
CA LYS A 128 -9.22 8.97 25.73
C LYS A 128 -10.29 7.89 25.78
N ALA A 129 -9.91 6.61 25.77
CA ALA A 129 -10.83 5.50 25.94
C ALA A 129 -11.56 5.54 27.29
N GLN A 130 -10.86 5.98 28.36
CA GLN A 130 -11.44 6.22 29.68
C GLN A 130 -12.44 7.39 29.66
N GLU A 131 -12.09 8.53 29.04
CA GLU A 131 -12.97 9.70 28.86
C GLU A 131 -14.26 9.33 28.13
N LEU A 132 -14.15 8.46 27.11
CA LEU A 132 -15.29 7.98 26.31
C LEU A 132 -16.12 6.90 27.03
N GLY A 133 -15.65 6.39 28.18
CA GLY A 133 -16.29 5.30 28.90
C GLY A 133 -16.22 3.95 28.19
N PHE A 134 -15.16 3.72 27.41
CA PHE A 134 -14.96 2.48 26.64
C PHE A 134 -14.22 1.39 27.41
N ILE A 135 -13.51 1.77 28.50
CA ILE A 135 -12.74 0.81 29.30
C ILE A 135 -13.67 -0.20 29.97
N ASN A 136 -13.38 -1.49 29.80
CA ASN A 136 -14.13 -2.61 30.37
C ASN A 136 -15.64 -2.62 30.05
N LYS A 137 -16.03 -2.06 28.89
CA LYS A 137 -17.41 -2.00 28.43
C LYS A 137 -17.56 -2.76 27.10
N GLU A 138 -18.73 -3.34 26.88
CA GLU A 138 -19.12 -3.84 25.56
C GLU A 138 -19.49 -2.66 24.66
N ILE A 139 -18.74 -2.50 23.59
CA ILE A 139 -18.86 -1.39 22.64
C ILE A 139 -19.39 -1.95 21.30
N LYS A 140 -20.26 -1.19 20.65
CA LYS A 140 -20.69 -1.41 19.26
C LYS A 140 -20.06 -0.40 18.32
N ASN A 141 -19.94 -0.73 17.03
CA ASN A 141 -19.41 0.18 16.02
C ASN A 141 -20.20 1.52 15.97
N LYS A 142 -21.49 1.52 16.30
CA LYS A 142 -22.27 2.75 16.41
C LYS A 142 -21.80 3.69 17.52
N GLU A 143 -21.30 3.18 18.64
CA GLU A 143 -20.75 4.02 19.73
C GLU A 143 -19.43 4.66 19.31
N ILE A 144 -18.60 3.94 18.54
CA ILE A 144 -17.38 4.48 17.91
C ILE A 144 -17.77 5.61 16.94
N LEU A 145 -18.76 5.38 16.07
CA LEU A 145 -19.27 6.38 15.14
C LEU A 145 -19.75 7.64 15.85
N GLU A 146 -20.50 7.52 16.96
CA GLU A 146 -20.94 8.68 17.74
C GLU A 146 -19.77 9.46 18.36
N ALA A 147 -18.72 8.79 18.81
CA ALA A 147 -17.52 9.46 19.29
C ALA A 147 -16.79 10.23 18.16
N ILE A 148 -16.76 9.67 16.94
CA ILE A 148 -16.23 10.34 15.76
C ILE A 148 -17.10 11.55 15.38
N LYS A 149 -18.42 11.42 15.26
CA LYS A 149 -19.37 12.49 14.95
C LYS A 149 -19.24 13.69 15.91
N ASN A 150 -18.95 13.41 17.18
CA ASN A 150 -18.75 14.43 18.21
C ASN A 150 -17.32 15.02 18.20
N GLY A 151 -16.47 14.69 17.21
CA GLY A 151 -15.10 15.18 17.08
C GLY A 151 -14.14 14.70 18.18
N LYS A 152 -14.52 13.66 18.93
CA LYS A 152 -13.72 13.13 20.05
C LYS A 152 -12.65 12.14 19.61
N LEU A 153 -12.84 11.48 18.45
CA LEU A 153 -11.88 10.58 17.85
C LEU A 153 -11.38 11.16 16.51
N LYS A 154 -10.05 11.27 16.44
CA LYS A 154 -9.28 11.62 15.25
C LYS A 154 -8.29 10.50 15.02
N TYR A 155 -8.40 9.81 13.90
CA TYR A 155 -7.65 8.58 13.71
C TYR A 155 -6.98 8.49 12.35
N VAL A 156 -5.99 7.62 12.29
CA VAL A 156 -5.32 7.18 11.07
C VAL A 156 -5.68 5.74 10.76
N MET A 157 -5.70 5.39 9.50
CA MET A 157 -5.95 4.03 9.03
C MET A 157 -5.19 3.74 7.74
N SER A 158 -5.10 2.48 7.37
CA SER A 158 -4.56 2.09 6.07
C SER A 158 -5.57 2.33 4.94
N SER A 159 -5.07 2.35 3.71
CA SER A 159 -5.86 2.59 2.50
C SER A 159 -6.94 1.51 2.29
N VAL A 160 -8.18 1.94 2.14
CA VAL A 160 -9.30 1.05 1.81
C VAL A 160 -9.14 0.38 0.45
N THR A 161 -8.42 1.01 -0.46
CA THR A 161 -8.29 0.56 -1.86
C THR A 161 -7.01 -0.22 -2.13
N GLN A 162 -5.99 -0.12 -1.25
CA GLN A 162 -4.67 -0.68 -1.51
C GLN A 162 -4.16 -1.62 -0.42
N THR A 163 -4.80 -1.66 0.77
CA THR A 163 -4.38 -2.54 1.87
C THR A 163 -5.52 -3.44 2.34
N ASN A 164 -5.15 -4.62 2.85
CA ASN A 164 -6.13 -5.53 3.44
C ASN A 164 -6.78 -4.95 4.70
N THR A 165 -6.00 -4.34 5.59
CA THR A 165 -6.50 -3.71 6.84
C THR A 165 -7.54 -2.65 6.57
N GLY A 166 -7.28 -1.74 5.64
CA GLY A 166 -8.21 -0.67 5.28
C GLY A 166 -9.50 -1.22 4.67
N ALA A 167 -9.38 -2.13 3.70
CA ALA A 167 -10.53 -2.74 3.02
C ALA A 167 -11.43 -3.53 3.98
N THR A 168 -10.83 -4.41 4.79
CA THR A 168 -11.60 -5.28 5.70
C THR A 168 -12.20 -4.50 6.87
N ALA A 169 -11.50 -3.48 7.41
CA ALA A 169 -12.05 -2.56 8.39
C ALA A 169 -13.29 -1.83 7.84
N TYR A 170 -13.19 -1.29 6.62
CA TYR A 170 -14.32 -0.63 5.95
C TYR A 170 -15.50 -1.57 5.75
N LEU A 171 -15.27 -2.75 5.17
CA LEU A 171 -16.33 -3.72 4.90
C LEU A 171 -17.03 -4.20 6.18
N ASN A 172 -16.27 -4.42 7.24
CA ASN A 172 -16.83 -4.80 8.54
C ASN A 172 -17.66 -3.66 9.15
N PHE A 173 -17.16 -2.41 9.09
CA PHE A 173 -17.89 -1.25 9.59
C PHE A 173 -19.19 -1.02 8.80
N LEU A 174 -19.09 -1.13 7.47
CA LEU A 174 -20.24 -1.10 6.56
C LEU A 174 -21.27 -2.17 6.93
N ASN A 175 -20.85 -3.43 7.14
CA ASN A 175 -21.73 -4.53 7.52
C ASN A 175 -22.43 -4.27 8.86
N SER A 176 -21.70 -3.78 9.85
CA SER A 176 -22.25 -3.46 11.17
C SER A 176 -23.28 -2.33 11.09
N LEU A 177 -22.99 -1.22 10.41
CA LEU A 177 -23.91 -0.11 10.23
C LEU A 177 -25.11 -0.45 9.36
N ALA A 178 -24.99 -1.43 8.47
CA ALA A 178 -26.12 -1.99 7.72
C ALA A 178 -27.05 -2.86 8.58
N GLY A 179 -26.72 -3.09 9.86
CA GLY A 179 -27.49 -3.86 10.82
C GLY A 179 -27.10 -5.33 10.91
N ASN A 180 -25.88 -5.68 10.51
CA ASN A 180 -25.34 -7.05 10.49
C ASN A 180 -26.25 -8.03 9.71
N PRO A 181 -26.53 -7.76 8.44
CA PRO A 181 -27.28 -8.70 7.63
C PRO A 181 -26.53 -10.03 7.52
N GLU A 182 -27.22 -11.09 7.12
CA GLU A 182 -26.55 -12.37 6.89
C GLU A 182 -25.45 -12.24 5.82
N VAL A 183 -25.73 -11.50 4.73
CA VAL A 183 -24.76 -11.12 3.69
C VAL A 183 -25.13 -9.72 3.20
N LEU A 184 -24.15 -8.86 2.98
CA LEU A 184 -24.35 -7.54 2.35
C LEU A 184 -24.83 -7.69 0.90
N THR A 185 -25.71 -6.79 0.47
CA THR A 185 -26.25 -6.73 -0.90
C THR A 185 -26.08 -5.35 -1.51
N SER A 186 -26.08 -5.25 -2.84
CA SER A 186 -26.02 -3.99 -3.58
C SER A 186 -27.13 -3.01 -3.19
N GLU A 187 -28.32 -3.49 -2.85
CA GLU A 187 -29.43 -2.63 -2.43
C GLU A 187 -29.19 -1.97 -1.06
N MET A 188 -28.44 -2.64 -0.17
CA MET A 188 -28.09 -2.07 1.13
C MET A 188 -27.12 -0.90 0.96
N LEU A 189 -26.18 -0.99 0.01
CA LEU A 189 -25.20 0.07 -0.28
C LEU A 189 -25.88 1.37 -0.73
N LYS A 190 -27.06 1.30 -1.34
CA LYS A 190 -27.81 2.47 -1.86
C LYS A 190 -28.59 3.22 -0.79
N LYS A 191 -28.65 2.75 0.46
CA LYS A 191 -29.40 3.39 1.54
C LYS A 191 -28.73 4.70 1.98
N ASP A 192 -29.43 5.83 1.83
CA ASP A 192 -28.93 7.18 2.20
C ASP A 192 -28.47 7.26 3.66
N THR A 193 -29.22 6.62 4.58
CA THR A 193 -28.86 6.62 6.01
C THR A 193 -27.53 5.93 6.26
N LEU A 194 -27.27 4.80 5.60
CA LEU A 194 -26.03 4.06 5.71
C LEU A 194 -24.86 4.88 5.13
N GLN A 195 -25.05 5.44 3.92
CA GLN A 195 -24.03 6.28 3.28
C GLN A 195 -23.70 7.52 4.12
N LYS A 196 -24.70 8.14 4.75
CA LYS A 196 -24.49 9.27 5.65
C LYS A 196 -23.65 8.87 6.86
N ASP A 197 -23.96 7.76 7.51
CA ASP A 197 -23.21 7.27 8.67
C ASP A 197 -21.78 6.90 8.30
N LEU A 198 -21.55 6.28 7.15
CA LEU A 198 -20.22 5.97 6.63
C LEU A 198 -19.42 7.24 6.30
N LYS A 199 -20.06 8.27 5.72
CA LYS A 199 -19.38 9.57 5.52
C LYS A 199 -18.91 10.18 6.83
N GLU A 200 -19.74 10.13 7.87
CA GLU A 200 -19.36 10.63 9.18
C GLU A 200 -18.20 9.82 9.77
N PHE A 201 -18.17 8.49 9.57
CA PHE A 201 -17.03 7.68 9.97
C PHE A 201 -15.74 8.15 9.30
N PHE A 202 -15.72 8.31 7.97
CA PHE A 202 -14.53 8.74 7.24
C PHE A 202 -14.13 10.20 7.46
N LYS A 203 -15.02 11.06 7.97
CA LYS A 203 -14.64 12.41 8.41
C LYS A 203 -13.63 12.41 9.57
N GLY A 204 -13.64 11.37 10.40
CA GLY A 204 -12.68 11.19 11.49
C GLY A 204 -11.29 10.77 11.03
N VAL A 205 -11.13 10.31 9.80
CA VAL A 205 -9.84 9.97 9.22
C VAL A 205 -9.05 11.24 8.96
N GLU A 206 -7.91 11.37 9.63
CA GLU A 206 -7.00 12.51 9.45
C GLU A 206 -5.98 12.24 8.34
N ARG A 207 -5.46 11.00 8.28
CA ARG A 207 -4.53 10.55 7.24
C ARG A 207 -4.71 9.07 6.94
N VAL A 208 -4.35 8.69 5.71
CA VAL A 208 -4.36 7.31 5.22
C VAL A 208 -2.93 6.87 4.91
N SER A 209 -2.59 5.62 5.19
CA SER A 209 -1.32 4.99 4.83
C SER A 209 -1.50 3.90 3.80
N GLY A 210 -0.59 3.80 2.86
CA GLY A 210 -0.53 2.70 1.89
C GLY A 210 0.12 1.42 2.43
N ASP A 211 0.71 1.46 3.62
CA ASP A 211 1.25 0.28 4.32
C ASP A 211 1.10 0.41 5.84
N GLU A 212 1.12 -0.74 6.53
CA GLU A 212 0.87 -0.83 7.97
C GLU A 212 2.04 -0.38 8.82
N ASP A 213 3.28 -0.54 8.36
CA ASP A 213 4.48 -0.12 9.08
C ASP A 213 4.57 1.40 9.13
N TYR A 214 4.39 2.04 7.98
CA TYR A 214 4.35 3.49 7.91
C TYR A 214 3.14 4.09 8.65
N LEU A 215 2.02 3.38 8.72
CA LEU A 215 0.87 3.79 9.53
C LEU A 215 1.26 3.97 11.00
N THR A 216 2.06 3.06 11.55
CA THR A 216 2.58 3.13 12.91
C THR A 216 3.49 4.34 13.11
N GLU A 217 4.40 4.60 12.16
CA GLU A 217 5.26 5.80 12.19
C GLU A 217 4.44 7.08 12.09
N MET A 218 3.46 7.13 11.20
CA MET A 218 2.55 8.26 11.01
C MET A 218 1.80 8.56 12.31
N TYR A 219 1.29 7.53 13.00
CA TYR A 219 0.64 7.69 14.30
C TYR A 219 1.58 8.31 15.33
N LEU A 220 2.81 7.78 15.46
CA LEU A 220 3.80 8.23 16.44
C LEU A 220 4.29 9.68 16.24
N LYS A 221 4.30 10.16 14.98
CA LYS A 221 4.77 11.51 14.61
C LYS A 221 3.65 12.55 14.55
N GLY A 222 2.38 12.13 14.56
CA GLY A 222 1.23 13.02 14.41
C GLY A 222 0.51 13.31 15.73
N ASN A 223 -0.59 14.03 15.62
CA ASN A 223 -1.46 14.39 16.75
C ASN A 223 -2.82 13.70 16.59
N TYR A 224 -2.80 12.39 16.71
CA TYR A 224 -3.97 11.51 16.60
C TYR A 224 -4.21 10.82 17.94
N ASN A 225 -5.46 10.52 18.27
CA ASN A 225 -5.80 9.82 19.50
C ASN A 225 -6.32 8.39 19.27
N ALA A 226 -6.35 7.96 18.02
CA ALA A 226 -6.73 6.60 17.66
C ALA A 226 -6.10 6.15 16.33
N MET A 227 -6.05 4.84 16.10
CA MET A 227 -5.70 4.23 14.82
C MET A 227 -6.45 2.91 14.60
N ILE A 228 -6.63 2.53 13.34
CA ILE A 228 -7.16 1.22 12.96
C ILE A 228 -6.01 0.40 12.37
N ASN A 229 -5.72 -0.75 12.98
CA ASN A 229 -4.67 -1.64 12.50
C ASN A 229 -4.92 -3.08 12.97
N TYR A 230 -4.06 -4.02 12.60
CA TYR A 230 -4.02 -5.37 13.12
C TYR A 230 -3.77 -5.39 14.64
N GLU A 231 -4.42 -6.33 15.33
CA GLU A 231 -4.16 -6.57 16.76
C GLU A 231 -2.67 -6.80 17.04
N SER A 232 -2.00 -7.61 16.23
CA SER A 232 -0.57 -7.90 16.34
C SER A 232 0.30 -6.63 16.24
N SER A 233 0.05 -5.77 15.26
CA SER A 233 0.76 -4.49 15.08
C SER A 233 0.51 -3.53 16.25
N LEU A 234 -0.72 -3.49 16.77
CA LEU A 234 -1.08 -2.66 17.93
C LEU A 234 -0.44 -3.18 19.23
N ILE A 235 -0.31 -4.49 19.40
CA ILE A 235 0.44 -5.11 20.50
C ILE A 235 1.90 -4.69 20.45
N GLU A 236 2.53 -4.76 19.28
CA GLU A 236 3.94 -4.37 19.13
C GLU A 236 4.13 -2.86 19.39
N LEU A 237 3.23 -2.02 18.88
CA LEU A 237 3.23 -0.59 19.17
C LEU A 237 3.09 -0.33 20.67
N ASN A 238 2.18 -1.01 21.37
CA ASN A 238 2.00 -0.85 22.80
C ASN A 238 3.23 -1.27 23.61
N LYS A 239 3.90 -2.37 23.22
CA LYS A 239 5.19 -2.76 23.83
C LYS A 239 6.23 -1.64 23.69
N LYS A 240 6.31 -1.00 22.53
CA LYS A 240 7.21 0.14 22.29
C LYS A 240 6.84 1.35 23.12
N LEU A 241 5.55 1.75 23.14
CA LEU A 241 5.07 2.89 23.93
C LEU A 241 5.38 2.72 25.42
N VAL A 242 5.07 1.55 25.99
CA VAL A 242 5.36 1.25 27.40
C VAL A 242 6.85 1.28 27.69
N LYS A 243 7.70 0.74 26.81
CA LYS A 243 9.16 0.79 26.95
C LYS A 243 9.69 2.24 26.95
N GLU A 244 9.04 3.13 26.22
CA GLU A 244 9.35 4.56 26.15
C GLU A 244 8.66 5.38 27.27
N ASN A 245 8.00 4.74 28.24
CA ASN A 245 7.18 5.38 29.28
C ASN A 245 6.07 6.29 28.71
N LYS A 246 5.54 5.93 27.53
CA LYS A 246 4.38 6.57 26.92
C LYS A 246 3.11 5.80 27.22
N GLU A 247 1.98 6.48 27.09
CA GLU A 247 0.66 5.88 27.29
C GLU A 247 0.38 4.83 26.19
N PRO A 248 -0.06 3.58 26.55
CA PRO A 248 -0.46 2.58 25.59
C PRO A 248 -1.85 2.89 25.02
N LEU A 249 -2.14 2.30 23.87
CA LEU A 249 -3.45 2.29 23.26
C LEU A 249 -4.35 1.23 23.89
N TYR A 250 -5.64 1.53 24.03
CA TYR A 250 -6.69 0.58 24.41
C TYR A 250 -7.40 0.08 23.17
N LEU A 251 -7.34 -1.23 22.94
CA LEU A 251 -7.92 -1.90 21.75
C LEU A 251 -9.43 -2.14 22.01
N ILE A 252 -10.24 -1.79 21.03
CA ILE A 252 -11.70 -1.90 21.10
C ILE A 252 -12.17 -3.00 20.15
N TYR A 253 -12.88 -3.98 20.70
CA TYR A 253 -13.47 -5.10 19.95
C TYR A 253 -14.99 -4.93 19.95
N PRO A 254 -15.58 -4.32 18.89
CA PRO A 254 -17.02 -4.14 18.81
C PRO A 254 -17.78 -5.46 18.85
N THR A 255 -18.81 -5.54 19.70
CA THR A 255 -19.61 -6.77 19.88
C THR A 255 -20.49 -7.11 18.67
N ASP A 256 -20.71 -6.12 17.80
CA ASP A 256 -21.53 -6.23 16.60
C ASP A 256 -20.71 -6.52 15.32
N GLY A 257 -19.39 -6.65 15.43
CA GLY A 257 -18.53 -7.14 14.35
C GLY A 257 -17.10 -6.61 14.42
N VAL A 258 -16.15 -7.50 14.12
CA VAL A 258 -14.71 -7.23 14.02
C VAL A 258 -14.22 -7.85 12.72
N ALA A 259 -13.44 -7.11 11.94
CA ALA A 259 -12.79 -7.69 10.76
C ALA A 259 -11.74 -8.71 11.20
N ILE A 260 -11.82 -9.91 10.64
CA ILE A 260 -10.91 -11.02 10.97
C ILE A 260 -9.99 -11.27 9.78
N ASN A 261 -8.71 -11.21 10.04
CA ASN A 261 -7.68 -11.58 9.09
C ASN A 261 -7.21 -13.00 9.41
N ASP A 262 -7.36 -13.93 8.46
CA ASP A 262 -7.17 -15.37 8.71
C ASP A 262 -5.91 -15.95 8.04
N MET A 263 -5.21 -15.18 7.24
CA MET A 263 -3.95 -15.53 6.54
C MET A 263 -3.97 -16.96 5.97
N PRO A 264 -4.89 -17.29 5.05
CA PRO A 264 -5.02 -18.65 4.55
C PRO A 264 -3.82 -19.04 3.69
N PHE A 265 -3.28 -20.25 3.94
CA PHE A 265 -2.33 -20.91 3.08
C PHE A 265 -3.05 -21.99 2.26
N ALA A 266 -3.04 -21.85 0.93
CA ALA A 266 -3.84 -22.67 0.04
C ALA A 266 -3.02 -23.23 -1.13
N TYR A 267 -3.38 -24.43 -1.59
CA TYR A 267 -2.76 -25.07 -2.75
C TYR A 267 -3.32 -24.49 -4.06
N ILE A 268 -2.44 -24.22 -5.02
CA ILE A 268 -2.84 -23.84 -6.38
C ILE A 268 -2.79 -25.11 -7.24
N ASN A 269 -3.96 -25.65 -7.56
CA ASN A 269 -4.11 -26.90 -8.29
C ASN A 269 -4.07 -26.67 -9.81
N ASN A 270 -2.88 -26.39 -10.34
CA ASN A 270 -2.66 -26.22 -11.78
C ASN A 270 -2.58 -27.56 -12.53
N ASP A 271 -2.17 -28.63 -11.87
CA ASP A 271 -2.10 -29.98 -12.40
C ASP A 271 -2.47 -31.01 -11.33
N SER A 272 -3.69 -31.50 -11.39
CA SER A 272 -4.23 -32.49 -10.44
C SER A 272 -3.44 -33.80 -10.36
N LYS A 273 -2.51 -34.06 -11.30
CA LYS A 273 -1.64 -35.24 -11.34
C LYS A 273 -0.28 -35.02 -10.68
N ASN A 274 0.05 -33.80 -10.28
CA ASN A 274 1.33 -33.51 -9.65
C ASN A 274 1.29 -33.81 -8.14
N THR A 275 1.38 -35.08 -7.79
CA THR A 275 1.35 -35.57 -6.39
C THR A 275 2.53 -35.09 -5.57
N ASP A 276 3.72 -34.90 -6.18
CA ASP A 276 4.93 -34.42 -5.47
C ASP A 276 4.74 -33.00 -4.92
N LYS A 277 4.22 -32.09 -5.76
CA LYS A 277 3.92 -30.71 -5.33
C LYS A 277 2.86 -30.68 -4.22
N LYS A 278 1.83 -31.52 -4.33
CA LYS A 278 0.79 -31.63 -3.31
C LYS A 278 1.33 -32.15 -1.98
N GLU A 279 2.23 -33.15 -2.00
CA GLU A 279 2.89 -33.64 -0.78
C GLU A 279 3.78 -32.59 -0.12
N LYS A 280 4.54 -31.81 -0.91
CA LYS A 280 5.33 -30.68 -0.42
C LYS A 280 4.43 -29.62 0.23
N PHE A 281 3.31 -29.27 -0.42
CA PHE A 281 2.32 -28.35 0.12
C PHE A 281 1.79 -28.84 1.48
N ASP A 282 1.34 -30.08 1.56
CA ASP A 282 0.77 -30.65 2.80
C ASP A 282 1.77 -30.63 3.95
N LYS A 283 3.05 -30.91 3.68
CA LYS A 283 4.13 -30.82 4.69
C LYS A 283 4.31 -29.39 5.18
N ILE A 284 4.37 -28.40 4.28
CA ILE A 284 4.55 -26.99 4.64
C ILE A 284 3.31 -26.48 5.41
N GLN A 285 2.09 -26.78 4.94
CA GLN A 285 0.86 -26.36 5.62
C GLN A 285 0.75 -26.95 7.04
N ASN A 286 1.10 -28.23 7.21
CA ASN A 286 1.11 -28.87 8.52
C ASN A 286 2.18 -28.25 9.44
N TYR A 287 3.35 -27.91 8.92
CA TYR A 287 4.39 -27.20 9.68
C TYR A 287 3.92 -25.81 10.12
N LEU A 288 3.32 -25.02 9.22
CA LEU A 288 2.78 -23.70 9.55
C LEU A 288 1.71 -23.74 10.64
N ARG A 289 1.00 -24.85 10.79
CA ARG A 289 -0.02 -25.07 11.82
C ARG A 289 0.48 -25.89 13.00
N SER A 290 1.78 -26.18 13.08
CA SER A 290 2.38 -26.89 14.20
C SER A 290 2.36 -26.07 15.49
N ASP A 291 2.54 -26.77 16.61
CA ASP A 291 2.65 -26.13 17.92
C ASP A 291 3.84 -25.17 18.04
N GLU A 292 4.94 -25.49 17.36
CA GLU A 292 6.14 -24.66 17.31
C GLU A 292 5.83 -23.30 16.65
N ILE A 293 5.27 -23.32 15.44
CA ILE A 293 4.93 -22.09 14.70
C ILE A 293 3.81 -21.33 15.39
N THR A 294 2.78 -22.01 15.89
CA THR A 294 1.71 -21.38 16.65
C THR A 294 2.27 -20.57 17.83
N LYS A 295 3.20 -21.16 18.61
CA LYS A 295 3.82 -20.48 19.75
C LYS A 295 4.66 -19.27 19.33
N LEU A 296 5.41 -19.39 18.22
CA LEU A 296 6.19 -18.29 17.66
C LEU A 296 5.27 -17.12 17.24
N LEU A 297 4.17 -17.43 16.57
CA LEU A 297 3.18 -16.43 16.13
C LEU A 297 2.51 -15.75 17.32
N GLU A 298 2.13 -16.50 18.37
CA GLU A 298 1.54 -15.93 19.57
C GLU A 298 2.51 -14.97 20.31
N GLN A 299 3.82 -15.25 20.32
CA GLN A 299 4.84 -14.34 20.85
C GLN A 299 4.92 -13.02 20.07
N LYS A 300 4.63 -13.08 18.76
CA LYS A 300 4.53 -11.90 17.87
C LYS A 300 3.18 -11.19 17.94
N GLY A 301 2.21 -11.68 18.73
CA GLY A 301 0.90 -11.05 18.91
C GLY A 301 -0.21 -11.58 18.00
N TYR A 302 0.04 -12.60 17.19
CA TYR A 302 -1.00 -13.25 16.40
C TYR A 302 -1.78 -14.26 17.25
N ARG A 303 -3.09 -14.35 17.08
CA ARG A 303 -3.88 -15.44 17.66
C ARG A 303 -3.69 -16.72 16.85
N SER A 304 -3.81 -17.85 17.49
CA SER A 304 -3.80 -19.15 16.81
C SER A 304 -4.90 -19.24 15.74
N TRP A 305 -4.72 -20.10 14.77
CA TRP A 305 -5.68 -20.37 13.69
C TRP A 305 -7.12 -20.72 14.16
N PHE A 306 -7.28 -21.12 15.42
CA PHE A 306 -8.60 -21.38 16.04
C PHE A 306 -9.18 -20.13 16.75
N GLY A 307 -8.56 -18.96 16.65
CA GLY A 307 -9.05 -17.68 17.20
C GLY A 307 -8.72 -17.38 18.66
N GLY A 308 -8.14 -18.34 19.39
CA GLY A 308 -7.66 -18.20 20.75
C GLY A 308 -6.14 -18.14 20.86
N ILE A 309 -5.64 -18.32 22.07
CA ILE A 309 -4.21 -18.50 22.38
C ILE A 309 -4.00 -19.78 23.20
N LYS A 310 -2.79 -20.31 23.19
CA LYS A 310 -2.42 -21.44 24.06
C LYS A 310 -2.32 -21.00 25.52
N LYS A 311 -2.53 -21.95 26.44
CA LYS A 311 -2.56 -21.67 27.90
C LYS A 311 -1.22 -21.18 28.46
N ASP A 312 -0.11 -21.53 27.79
CA ASP A 312 1.25 -21.16 28.18
C ASP A 312 1.79 -19.92 27.45
N THR A 313 0.93 -19.21 26.70
CA THR A 313 1.30 -17.96 26.03
C THR A 313 1.54 -16.86 27.07
N ASP A 314 2.60 -16.06 26.85
CA ASP A 314 2.95 -14.95 27.72
C ASP A 314 1.81 -13.93 27.82
N SER A 315 1.28 -13.74 29.03
CA SER A 315 0.21 -12.79 29.32
C SER A 315 0.59 -11.32 29.04
N ASN A 316 1.89 -11.02 28.94
CA ASN A 316 2.35 -9.67 28.58
C ASN A 316 2.13 -9.35 27.12
N THR A 317 2.08 -10.37 26.25
CA THR A 317 1.78 -10.17 24.82
C THR A 317 0.31 -9.79 24.62
N PHE A 318 -0.62 -10.58 25.19
CA PHE A 318 -2.05 -10.31 25.09
C PHE A 318 -2.54 -9.66 26.40
N ASN A 319 -2.10 -8.41 26.62
CA ASN A 319 -2.31 -7.74 27.89
C ASN A 319 -3.76 -7.22 28.03
N LYS A 320 -4.48 -7.69 29.05
CA LYS A 320 -5.86 -7.28 29.35
C LYS A 320 -6.01 -5.80 29.66
N GLU A 321 -4.96 -5.17 30.23
CA GLU A 321 -4.96 -3.72 30.47
C GLU A 321 -4.97 -2.86 29.20
N TRP A 322 -4.70 -3.48 28.05
CA TRP A 322 -4.82 -2.88 26.73
C TRP A 322 -6.18 -3.17 26.06
N GLY A 323 -7.13 -3.76 26.79
CA GLY A 323 -8.45 -4.15 26.26
C GLY A 323 -8.49 -5.49 25.57
N ILE A 324 -7.37 -6.24 25.52
CA ILE A 324 -7.29 -7.52 24.81
C ILE A 324 -7.89 -8.64 25.67
N ASP A 325 -8.93 -9.29 25.18
CA ASP A 325 -9.53 -10.47 25.80
C ASP A 325 -9.61 -11.62 24.78
N THR A 326 -8.63 -12.51 24.86
CA THR A 326 -8.51 -13.67 23.97
C THR A 326 -9.54 -14.78 24.25
N THR A 327 -10.35 -14.64 25.30
CA THR A 327 -11.43 -15.57 25.62
C THR A 327 -12.75 -15.18 24.98
N LYS A 328 -12.91 -13.93 24.52
CA LYS A 328 -14.10 -13.48 23.84
C LYS A 328 -14.17 -14.01 22.41
N TYR A 329 -15.37 -14.47 22.05
CA TYR A 329 -15.68 -14.77 20.66
C TYR A 329 -15.74 -13.47 19.85
N LEU A 330 -14.97 -13.41 18.76
CA LEU A 330 -15.00 -12.30 17.81
C LEU A 330 -15.98 -12.65 16.70
N LYS A 331 -17.00 -11.80 16.50
CA LYS A 331 -17.98 -11.96 15.44
C LYS A 331 -17.44 -11.41 14.15
N ASP A 332 -17.17 -12.28 13.19
CA ASP A 332 -16.79 -11.91 11.82
C ASP A 332 -18.03 -11.72 10.93
N MET A 333 -17.86 -11.00 9.81
CA MET A 333 -18.88 -10.86 8.78
C MET A 333 -18.80 -12.03 7.78
N LYS A 334 -19.93 -12.41 7.18
CA LYS A 334 -19.91 -13.26 5.98
C LYS A 334 -19.52 -12.40 4.78
N TYR A 335 -18.58 -12.88 3.99
CA TYR A 335 -18.09 -12.15 2.81
C TYR A 335 -19.22 -12.02 1.77
N PRO A 336 -19.47 -10.79 1.28
CA PRO A 336 -20.41 -10.58 0.19
C PRO A 336 -19.82 -11.05 -1.14
N SER A 337 -20.64 -11.05 -2.19
CA SER A 337 -20.16 -11.39 -3.53
C SER A 337 -19.10 -10.40 -4.03
N LYS A 338 -18.24 -10.83 -4.97
CA LYS A 338 -17.27 -9.98 -5.68
C LYS A 338 -17.89 -8.66 -6.15
N THR A 339 -19.08 -8.72 -6.77
CA THR A 339 -19.81 -7.54 -7.25
C THR A 339 -20.08 -6.55 -6.12
N VAL A 340 -20.58 -7.02 -4.98
CA VAL A 340 -20.89 -6.14 -3.82
C VAL A 340 -19.63 -5.56 -3.21
N ILE A 341 -18.53 -6.31 -3.15
CA ILE A 341 -17.23 -5.80 -2.69
C ILE A 341 -16.76 -4.68 -3.61
N THR A 342 -16.79 -4.90 -4.93
CA THR A 342 -16.39 -3.88 -5.92
C THR A 342 -17.27 -2.63 -5.83
N GLU A 343 -18.60 -2.79 -5.73
CA GLU A 343 -19.52 -1.66 -5.55
C GLU A 343 -19.25 -0.90 -4.25
N ALA A 344 -18.93 -1.61 -3.15
CA ALA A 344 -18.58 -0.97 -1.88
C ALA A 344 -17.28 -0.16 -1.98
N ILE A 345 -16.25 -0.68 -2.64
CA ILE A 345 -14.99 0.05 -2.86
C ILE A 345 -15.23 1.29 -3.74
N ASN A 346 -16.01 1.16 -4.81
CA ASN A 346 -16.37 2.31 -5.66
C ASN A 346 -17.17 3.36 -4.86
N LEU A 347 -18.12 2.94 -4.04
CA LEU A 347 -18.87 3.83 -3.15
C LEU A 347 -17.94 4.61 -2.22
N TYR A 348 -16.91 3.95 -1.65
CA TYR A 348 -15.90 4.62 -0.84
C TYR A 348 -15.16 5.70 -1.63
N ILE A 349 -14.63 5.37 -2.81
CA ILE A 349 -13.83 6.29 -3.62
C ILE A 349 -14.64 7.52 -4.04
N GLU A 350 -15.85 7.28 -4.55
CA GLU A 350 -16.66 8.35 -5.18
C GLU A 350 -17.42 9.20 -4.15
N MET A 351 -17.80 8.62 -3.01
CA MET A 351 -18.77 9.27 -2.14
C MET A 351 -18.41 9.37 -0.67
N LEU A 352 -17.69 8.40 -0.11
CA LEU A 352 -17.59 8.29 1.35
C LEU A 352 -16.31 8.94 1.91
N ARG A 353 -15.17 8.75 1.26
CA ARG A 353 -13.91 9.35 1.70
C ARG A 353 -13.93 10.88 1.62
N LYS A 354 -13.11 11.54 2.39
CA LYS A 354 -12.83 12.96 2.16
C LYS A 354 -12.27 13.14 0.75
N PRO A 355 -12.73 14.15 -0.02
CA PRO A 355 -12.07 14.48 -1.27
C PRO A 355 -10.63 14.91 -1.00
N THR A 356 -9.76 14.71 -1.97
CA THR A 356 -8.34 15.07 -1.89
C THR A 356 -8.07 16.34 -2.68
N HIS A 357 -7.27 17.26 -2.14
CA HIS A 357 -6.56 18.25 -2.94
C HIS A 357 -5.10 17.83 -3.03
N VAL A 358 -4.70 17.35 -4.19
CA VAL A 358 -3.31 16.97 -4.47
C VAL A 358 -2.64 18.05 -5.30
N VAL A 359 -1.44 18.46 -4.88
CA VAL A 359 -0.55 19.33 -5.67
C VAL A 359 0.63 18.50 -6.15
N PHE A 360 0.72 18.29 -7.45
CA PHE A 360 1.85 17.65 -8.10
C PHE A 360 2.91 18.68 -8.44
N CYS A 361 4.10 18.56 -7.85
CA CYS A 361 5.28 19.31 -8.23
C CYS A 361 6.12 18.45 -9.18
N LEU A 362 6.12 18.79 -10.47
CA LEU A 362 6.70 18.01 -11.55
C LEU A 362 8.00 18.65 -12.03
N ASP A 363 9.09 17.91 -11.92
CA ASP A 363 10.40 18.30 -12.42
C ASP A 363 10.39 18.30 -13.96
N VAL A 364 10.69 19.46 -14.55
CA VAL A 364 10.91 19.64 -15.98
C VAL A 364 12.31 20.16 -16.26
N SER A 365 13.26 19.91 -15.36
CA SER A 365 14.65 20.30 -15.53
C SER A 365 15.33 19.58 -16.70
N GLY A 366 16.52 20.06 -17.11
CA GLY A 366 17.22 19.53 -18.27
C GLY A 366 17.60 18.04 -18.18
N SER A 367 17.78 17.49 -16.95
CA SER A 367 18.03 16.05 -16.73
C SER A 367 16.86 15.17 -17.13
N MET A 368 15.63 15.71 -17.08
CA MET A 368 14.39 15.03 -17.51
C MET A 368 14.31 14.80 -19.03
N TYR A 369 15.21 15.39 -19.83
CA TYR A 369 15.16 15.28 -21.29
C TYR A 369 15.18 13.83 -21.76
N GLY A 370 14.27 13.48 -22.65
CA GLY A 370 14.16 12.14 -23.24
C GLY A 370 13.28 11.20 -22.42
N GLU A 371 13.85 10.11 -21.90
CA GLU A 371 13.09 9.04 -21.24
C GLU A 371 12.43 9.52 -19.94
N GLY A 372 13.10 10.34 -19.12
CA GLY A 372 12.56 10.84 -17.86
C GLY A 372 11.23 11.60 -18.03
N LEU A 373 11.19 12.58 -18.96
CA LEU A 373 9.95 13.32 -19.23
C LEU A 373 8.88 12.44 -19.85
N LYS A 374 9.26 11.47 -20.68
CA LYS A 374 8.34 10.52 -21.30
C LYS A 374 7.68 9.64 -20.23
N GLU A 375 8.46 9.03 -19.35
CA GLU A 375 7.96 8.20 -18.24
C GLU A 375 7.05 9.00 -17.30
N LEU A 376 7.41 10.27 -17.00
CA LEU A 376 6.57 11.18 -16.24
C LEU A 376 5.20 11.35 -16.89
N LYS A 377 5.16 11.67 -18.19
CA LYS A 377 3.90 11.87 -18.94
C LYS A 377 3.06 10.60 -18.95
N GLU A 378 3.67 9.44 -19.17
CA GLU A 378 3.00 8.14 -19.14
C GLU A 378 2.43 7.81 -17.76
N ALA A 379 3.21 8.01 -16.69
CA ALA A 379 2.78 7.74 -15.33
C ALA A 379 1.67 8.70 -14.87
N MET A 380 1.78 9.98 -15.18
CA MET A 380 0.72 10.96 -14.90
C MET A 380 -0.55 10.64 -15.68
N THR A 381 -0.43 10.30 -16.97
CA THR A 381 -1.59 9.88 -17.78
C THR A 381 -2.27 8.65 -17.18
N TYR A 382 -1.51 7.67 -16.71
CA TYR A 382 -2.03 6.46 -16.09
C TYR A 382 -2.92 6.73 -14.87
N ILE A 383 -2.50 7.64 -13.97
CA ILE A 383 -3.28 7.95 -12.75
C ILE A 383 -4.40 8.96 -12.99
N LEU A 384 -4.33 9.76 -14.06
CA LEU A 384 -5.32 10.77 -14.40
C LEU A 384 -6.41 10.26 -15.36
N ASP A 385 -6.12 9.24 -16.16
CA ASP A 385 -7.12 8.62 -17.02
C ASP A 385 -8.06 7.72 -16.20
N TYR A 386 -9.33 8.10 -16.13
CA TYR A 386 -10.31 7.43 -15.28
C TYR A 386 -10.45 5.93 -15.60
N GLU A 387 -10.50 5.56 -16.88
CA GLU A 387 -10.69 4.16 -17.29
C GLU A 387 -9.50 3.28 -16.89
N THR A 388 -8.30 3.84 -16.98
CA THR A 388 -7.08 3.14 -16.60
C THR A 388 -6.92 3.08 -15.08
N ALA A 389 -7.04 4.22 -14.39
CA ALA A 389 -6.87 4.32 -12.95
C ALA A 389 -7.91 3.51 -12.17
N SER A 390 -9.16 3.42 -12.68
CA SER A 390 -10.24 2.67 -12.01
C SER A 390 -10.01 1.16 -11.94
N LYS A 391 -9.19 0.60 -12.83
CA LYS A 391 -8.80 -0.82 -12.77
C LYS A 391 -8.00 -1.15 -11.51
N ASP A 392 -7.22 -0.18 -11.02
CA ASP A 392 -6.41 -0.29 -9.82
C ASP A 392 -7.00 0.47 -8.62
N ASN A 393 -8.25 0.95 -8.71
CA ASN A 393 -8.92 1.75 -7.67
C ASN A 393 -8.18 3.05 -7.30
N LEU A 394 -7.55 3.71 -8.28
CA LEU A 394 -6.73 4.91 -8.12
C LEU A 394 -7.38 6.18 -8.69
N GLN A 395 -8.58 6.06 -9.29
CA GLN A 395 -9.26 7.17 -9.95
C GLN A 395 -9.52 8.35 -9.01
N PHE A 396 -9.48 9.53 -9.57
CA PHE A 396 -9.97 10.74 -8.91
C PHE A 396 -11.50 10.78 -8.97
N SER A 397 -12.14 11.12 -7.84
CA SER A 397 -13.57 11.44 -7.83
C SER A 397 -13.82 12.83 -8.38
N ASP A 398 -15.05 13.11 -8.82
CA ASP A 398 -15.44 14.44 -9.33
C ASP A 398 -15.17 15.60 -8.37
N LYS A 399 -15.04 15.32 -7.08
CA LYS A 399 -14.80 16.31 -6.02
C LYS A 399 -13.33 16.53 -5.70
N ASP A 400 -12.46 15.63 -6.13
CA ASP A 400 -11.03 15.81 -5.91
C ASP A 400 -10.51 17.01 -6.67
N LYS A 401 -9.49 17.66 -6.13
CA LYS A 401 -8.80 18.80 -6.72
C LYS A 401 -7.39 18.43 -7.11
N ILE A 402 -6.97 18.84 -8.28
CA ILE A 402 -5.65 18.58 -8.83
C ILE A 402 -5.03 19.90 -9.23
N THR A 403 -3.86 20.21 -8.68
CA THR A 403 -3.04 21.35 -9.08
C THR A 403 -1.69 20.82 -9.56
N ILE A 404 -1.22 21.34 -10.69
CA ILE A 404 0.11 21.03 -11.22
C ILE A 404 0.99 22.25 -11.02
N ILE A 405 2.18 22.02 -10.48
CA ILE A 405 3.29 22.99 -10.45
C ILE A 405 4.43 22.36 -11.23
N THR A 406 4.88 23.02 -12.29
CA THR A 406 6.11 22.61 -12.98
C THR A 406 7.27 23.44 -12.48
N PHE A 407 8.43 22.81 -12.38
CA PHE A 407 9.63 23.48 -11.90
C PHE A 407 10.91 22.99 -12.59
N SER A 408 11.86 23.90 -12.65
CA SER A 408 13.24 23.65 -13.05
C SER A 408 14.19 24.39 -12.10
N SER A 409 14.94 25.37 -12.56
CA SER A 409 15.74 26.28 -11.70
C SER A 409 14.87 27.08 -10.73
N ASN A 410 13.63 27.33 -11.10
CA ASN A 410 12.58 28.04 -10.35
C ASN A 410 11.24 27.32 -10.57
N VAL A 411 10.18 27.84 -9.96
CA VAL A 411 8.82 27.49 -10.36
C VAL A 411 8.58 28.07 -11.76
N GLU A 412 8.25 27.20 -12.72
CA GLU A 412 8.01 27.61 -14.11
C GLU A 412 6.54 28.02 -14.28
N ASP A 413 5.61 27.12 -13.97
CA ASP A 413 4.18 27.37 -14.06
C ASP A 413 3.42 26.78 -12.85
N ILE A 414 2.35 27.48 -12.45
CA ILE A 414 1.33 26.99 -11.53
C ILE A 414 0.02 26.97 -12.33
N TYR A 415 -0.40 25.76 -12.73
CA TYR A 415 -1.63 25.59 -13.49
C TYR A 415 -2.86 25.78 -12.61
N PRO A 416 -3.97 26.34 -13.15
CA PRO A 416 -5.21 26.46 -12.41
C PRO A 416 -5.67 25.10 -11.88
N THR A 417 -6.12 25.08 -10.62
CA THR A 417 -6.67 23.87 -9.99
C THR A 417 -7.86 23.34 -10.79
N LYS A 418 -7.85 22.04 -11.09
CA LYS A 418 -8.89 21.32 -11.81
C LYS A 418 -9.59 20.33 -10.88
N LEU A 419 -10.85 20.01 -11.18
CA LEU A 419 -11.58 18.93 -10.52
C LEU A 419 -11.22 17.57 -11.13
N GLY A 420 -11.48 16.50 -10.38
CA GLY A 420 -11.25 15.14 -10.88
C GLY A 420 -12.07 14.80 -12.13
N SER A 421 -13.22 15.47 -12.35
CA SER A 421 -13.99 15.39 -13.59
C SER A 421 -13.30 16.06 -14.80
N GLU A 422 -12.25 16.86 -14.57
CA GLU A 422 -11.53 17.62 -15.59
C GLU A 422 -10.14 17.03 -15.91
N THR A 423 -9.86 15.78 -15.51
CA THR A 423 -8.53 15.13 -15.69
C THR A 423 -8.05 15.10 -17.15
N LYS A 424 -8.96 15.06 -18.12
CA LYS A 424 -8.60 15.13 -19.55
C LYS A 424 -7.88 16.43 -19.92
N GLU A 425 -8.25 17.55 -19.31
CA GLU A 425 -7.55 18.83 -19.51
C GLU A 425 -6.17 18.80 -18.87
N VAL A 426 -6.06 18.19 -17.67
CA VAL A 426 -4.77 18.02 -16.99
C VAL A 426 -3.82 17.15 -17.82
N ILE A 427 -4.32 16.02 -18.36
CA ILE A 427 -3.53 15.14 -19.25
C ILE A 427 -3.02 15.91 -20.48
N LYS A 428 -3.85 16.77 -21.07
CA LYS A 428 -3.41 17.61 -22.20
C LYS A 428 -2.26 18.52 -21.80
N GLN A 429 -2.36 19.21 -20.65
CA GLN A 429 -1.29 20.07 -20.12
C GLN A 429 0.00 19.28 -19.88
N ILE A 430 -0.09 18.08 -19.25
CA ILE A 430 1.05 17.20 -19.02
C ILE A 430 1.75 16.82 -20.34
N ASN A 431 1.00 16.50 -21.39
CA ASN A 431 1.57 16.10 -22.68
C ASN A 431 2.29 17.24 -23.41
N GLU A 432 1.98 18.50 -23.09
CA GLU A 432 2.62 19.70 -23.65
C GLU A 432 3.90 20.11 -22.90
N LEU A 433 4.28 19.45 -21.77
CA LEU A 433 5.47 19.80 -21.00
C LEU A 433 6.75 19.62 -21.81
N GLU A 434 7.70 20.55 -21.64
CA GLU A 434 9.04 20.52 -22.22
C GLU A 434 10.09 20.72 -21.11
N THR A 435 11.33 20.25 -21.35
CA THR A 435 12.41 20.38 -20.37
C THR A 435 13.16 21.68 -20.48
N VAL A 436 13.54 22.29 -19.34
CA VAL A 436 14.27 23.55 -19.26
C VAL A 436 15.08 23.66 -17.94
N GLY A 437 16.24 24.32 -17.96
CA GLY A 437 16.94 24.77 -16.77
C GLY A 437 17.60 23.69 -15.91
N ALA A 438 17.87 24.05 -14.65
CA ALA A 438 18.45 23.21 -13.60
C ALA A 438 17.34 22.72 -12.65
N THR A 439 17.66 22.28 -11.42
CA THR A 439 16.68 21.66 -10.50
C THR A 439 16.61 22.44 -9.18
N ASN A 440 15.38 22.79 -8.74
CA ASN A 440 15.06 23.41 -7.46
C ASN A 440 13.80 22.78 -6.87
N ILE A 441 13.96 21.85 -5.93
CA ILE A 441 12.83 21.13 -5.30
C ILE A 441 12.17 21.91 -4.15
N TYR A 442 12.81 22.95 -3.62
CA TYR A 442 12.36 23.64 -2.41
C TYR A 442 11.28 24.69 -2.70
N ASP A 443 11.48 25.53 -3.72
CA ASP A 443 10.52 26.58 -4.05
C ASP A 443 9.16 26.03 -4.49
N PRO A 444 9.05 25.01 -5.38
CA PRO A 444 7.76 24.42 -5.72
C PRO A 444 7.09 23.74 -4.52
N SER A 445 7.87 23.16 -3.60
CA SER A 445 7.35 22.63 -2.34
C SER A 445 6.72 23.72 -1.46
N ILE A 446 7.35 24.90 -1.36
CA ILE A 446 6.80 26.05 -0.63
C ILE A 446 5.51 26.55 -1.29
N GLU A 447 5.46 26.68 -2.62
CA GLU A 447 4.27 27.12 -3.33
C GLU A 447 3.11 26.13 -3.18
N ALA A 448 3.40 24.81 -3.25
CA ALA A 448 2.40 23.78 -3.00
C ALA A 448 1.81 23.87 -1.59
N LEU A 449 2.66 24.08 -0.58
CA LEU A 449 2.23 24.26 0.82
C LEU A 449 1.33 25.51 0.96
N LYS A 450 1.66 26.63 0.30
CA LYS A 450 0.85 27.87 0.31
C LYS A 450 -0.55 27.63 -0.26
N ILE A 451 -0.65 26.87 -1.36
CA ILE A 451 -1.93 26.51 -1.99
C ILE A 451 -2.76 25.69 -1.00
N LEU A 452 -2.18 24.64 -0.41
CA LEU A 452 -2.89 23.71 0.45
C LEU A 452 -3.19 24.29 1.85
N GLU A 453 -2.42 25.24 2.34
CA GLU A 453 -2.69 25.93 3.62
C GLU A 453 -4.02 26.69 3.56
N ASN A 454 -4.37 27.26 2.43
CA ASN A 454 -5.61 27.99 2.19
C ASN A 454 -6.80 27.07 1.87
N GLU A 455 -6.59 25.76 1.66
CA GLU A 455 -7.66 24.83 1.34
C GLU A 455 -8.51 24.49 2.57
N SER A 456 -9.80 24.15 2.36
CA SER A 456 -10.72 23.71 3.41
C SER A 456 -10.21 22.44 4.12
N ASN A 457 -10.54 22.32 5.39
CA ASN A 457 -10.28 21.09 6.18
C ASN A 457 -11.19 19.92 5.78
N ASP A 458 -12.17 20.15 4.89
CA ASP A 458 -12.98 19.08 4.30
C ASP A 458 -12.21 18.27 3.26
N TYR A 459 -11.02 18.73 2.87
CA TYR A 459 -10.12 18.02 1.95
C TYR A 459 -8.97 17.34 2.69
N THR A 460 -8.61 16.13 2.24
CA THR A 460 -7.28 15.57 2.48
C THR A 460 -6.28 16.32 1.60
N LYS A 461 -5.15 16.73 2.15
CA LYS A 461 -4.19 17.64 1.51
C LYS A 461 -2.86 16.97 1.35
N THR A 462 -2.31 16.95 0.14
CA THR A 462 -1.09 16.21 -0.17
C THR A 462 -0.28 16.92 -1.23
N VAL A 463 1.04 17.01 -1.03
CA VAL A 463 2.02 17.38 -2.05
C VAL A 463 2.70 16.11 -2.55
N ILE A 464 2.79 15.95 -3.87
CA ILE A 464 3.59 14.91 -4.51
C ILE A 464 4.70 15.58 -5.29
N LEU A 465 5.92 15.48 -4.81
CA LEU A 465 7.14 16.03 -5.41
C LEU A 465 7.84 14.95 -6.22
N MET A 466 8.10 15.21 -7.48
CA MET A 466 8.73 14.28 -8.39
C MET A 466 9.97 14.88 -9.01
N THR A 467 11.12 14.20 -8.90
CA THR A 467 12.41 14.67 -9.43
C THR A 467 13.34 13.51 -9.78
N ASP A 468 14.12 13.68 -10.85
CA ASP A 468 15.20 12.77 -11.26
C ASP A 468 16.60 13.25 -10.86
N GLY A 469 16.70 14.45 -10.27
CA GLY A 469 17.97 15.13 -9.99
C GLY A 469 18.15 15.57 -8.55
N SER A 470 19.38 15.96 -8.26
CA SER A 470 19.71 16.66 -7.03
C SER A 470 19.39 18.15 -7.19
N SER A 471 18.75 18.76 -6.19
CA SER A 471 18.54 20.19 -6.17
C SER A 471 19.87 20.94 -6.04
N ASN A 472 20.14 21.83 -6.97
CA ASN A 472 21.29 22.72 -7.00
C ASN A 472 20.91 24.18 -6.81
N ASN A 473 19.63 24.48 -6.77
CA ASN A 473 19.07 25.80 -6.47
C ASN A 473 18.08 25.70 -5.30
N GLY A 474 17.70 26.86 -4.74
CA GLY A 474 16.80 26.95 -3.60
C GLY A 474 17.45 26.55 -2.27
N SER A 475 16.67 26.50 -1.20
CA SER A 475 17.18 26.31 0.15
C SER A 475 16.23 25.47 1.02
N PHE A 476 16.73 24.34 1.54
CA PHE A 476 16.02 23.58 2.56
C PHE A 476 15.69 24.43 3.80
N LYS A 477 16.59 25.37 4.17
CA LYS A 477 16.36 26.27 5.30
C LYS A 477 15.10 27.13 5.10
N ASP A 478 14.83 27.58 3.88
CA ASP A 478 13.67 28.41 3.58
C ASP A 478 12.38 27.58 3.60
N LEU A 479 12.41 26.36 3.03
CA LEU A 479 11.32 25.40 3.15
C LEU A 479 11.03 25.07 4.62
N LYS A 480 12.04 24.75 5.42
CA LYS A 480 11.92 24.46 6.84
C LYS A 480 11.30 25.64 7.59
N LYS A 481 11.82 26.85 7.38
CA LYS A 481 11.30 28.08 7.99
C LYS A 481 9.83 28.31 7.63
N TYR A 482 9.46 28.07 6.37
CA TYR A 482 8.06 28.17 5.95
C TYR A 482 7.19 27.14 6.66
N TYR A 483 7.59 25.86 6.62
CA TYR A 483 6.83 24.76 7.19
C TYR A 483 6.64 24.88 8.71
N GLU A 484 7.66 25.29 9.45
CA GLU A 484 7.59 25.50 10.91
C GLU A 484 6.65 26.65 11.32
N ASN A 485 6.37 27.58 10.41
CA ASN A 485 5.41 28.67 10.63
C ASN A 485 3.98 28.36 10.15
N THR A 486 3.78 27.25 9.45
CA THR A 486 2.43 26.80 9.07
C THR A 486 1.72 26.15 10.27
N SER A 487 0.42 26.38 10.39
CA SER A 487 -0.41 25.79 11.45
C SER A 487 -0.90 24.38 11.11
N LYS A 488 -0.58 23.85 9.93
CA LYS A 488 -1.13 22.59 9.41
C LYS A 488 -0.02 21.59 9.13
N THR A 489 -0.26 20.33 9.48
CA THR A 489 0.58 19.21 9.06
C THR A 489 0.23 18.84 7.63
N LEU A 490 1.09 19.22 6.69
CA LEU A 490 0.94 18.97 5.25
C LEU A 490 2.07 18.04 4.78
N PRO A 491 1.81 16.77 4.48
CA PRO A 491 2.85 15.85 4.05
C PRO A 491 3.33 16.18 2.63
N ILE A 492 4.64 16.09 2.42
CA ILE A 492 5.24 16.07 1.09
C ILE A 492 5.75 14.64 0.83
N TYR A 493 5.13 13.98 -0.11
CA TYR A 493 5.54 12.68 -0.60
C TYR A 493 6.43 12.87 -1.82
N SER A 494 7.58 12.21 -1.86
CA SER A 494 8.54 12.36 -2.95
C SER A 494 8.64 11.07 -3.76
N ILE A 495 8.65 11.17 -5.08
CA ILE A 495 8.96 10.07 -5.99
C ILE A 495 10.35 10.32 -6.56
N THR A 496 11.28 9.36 -6.31
CA THR A 496 12.64 9.39 -6.84
C THR A 496 12.74 8.61 -8.14
N PHE A 497 13.50 9.12 -9.10
CA PHE A 497 13.95 8.35 -10.24
C PHE A 497 15.28 8.93 -10.77
N GLY A 498 15.89 8.31 -11.78
CA GLY A 498 17.17 8.77 -12.27
C GLY A 498 18.25 8.81 -11.18
N SER A 499 18.94 9.96 -11.06
CA SER A 499 20.04 10.21 -10.11
C SER A 499 19.67 11.15 -8.96
N SER A 500 18.39 11.18 -8.55
CA SER A 500 17.90 12.05 -7.48
C SER A 500 18.66 11.87 -6.15
N SER A 501 18.75 12.97 -5.38
CA SER A 501 19.41 12.96 -4.06
C SER A 501 18.45 12.46 -2.97
N GLU A 502 18.57 11.20 -2.60
CA GLU A 502 17.80 10.63 -1.49
C GLU A 502 17.98 11.42 -0.19
N ARG A 503 19.16 11.99 0.08
CA ARG A 503 19.39 12.79 1.28
C ARG A 503 18.50 14.03 1.33
N GLN A 504 18.41 14.81 0.24
CA GLN A 504 17.59 16.02 0.20
C GLN A 504 16.09 15.70 0.33
N LEU A 505 15.64 14.62 -0.27
CA LEU A 505 14.25 14.20 -0.19
C LEU A 505 13.92 13.61 1.18
N ASN A 506 14.85 12.89 1.84
CA ASN A 506 14.70 12.45 3.23
C ASN A 506 14.55 13.63 4.19
N GLU A 507 15.36 14.70 4.03
CA GLU A 507 15.24 15.93 4.82
C GLU A 507 13.84 16.55 4.69
N ILE A 508 13.23 16.54 3.49
CA ILE A 508 11.85 17.01 3.25
C ILE A 508 10.82 16.07 3.89
N ALA A 509 10.98 14.77 3.68
CA ALA A 509 10.07 13.77 4.23
C ALA A 509 10.05 13.80 5.77
N ASP A 510 11.23 13.87 6.41
CA ASP A 510 11.35 13.98 7.87
C ASP A 510 10.71 15.26 8.41
N LEU A 511 10.92 16.40 7.72
CA LEU A 511 10.34 17.68 8.11
C LEU A 511 8.82 17.67 8.05
N THR A 512 8.24 17.01 7.04
CA THR A 512 6.81 17.13 6.70
C THR A 512 5.98 15.91 7.10
N ASN A 513 6.58 14.92 7.76
CA ASN A 513 5.98 13.60 7.98
C ASN A 513 5.48 12.97 6.67
N GLY A 514 6.26 13.12 5.61
CA GLY A 514 6.06 12.50 4.32
C GLY A 514 6.84 11.19 4.17
N LYS A 515 6.88 10.67 2.95
CA LYS A 515 7.59 9.42 2.60
C LYS A 515 8.21 9.56 1.21
N ILE A 516 9.28 8.79 0.96
CA ILE A 516 9.89 8.67 -0.37
C ILE A 516 9.46 7.36 -1.00
N PHE A 517 9.17 7.39 -2.29
CA PHE A 517 8.79 6.25 -3.12
C PHE A 517 9.85 6.05 -4.22
N ASP A 518 10.26 4.81 -4.41
CA ASP A 518 11.28 4.46 -5.41
C ASP A 518 10.66 4.34 -6.80
N GLY A 519 10.87 5.35 -7.62
CA GLY A 519 10.47 5.34 -9.04
C GLY A 519 11.50 4.70 -9.97
N LYS A 520 12.67 4.27 -9.49
CA LYS A 520 13.70 3.60 -10.31
C LYS A 520 13.25 2.24 -10.83
N GLN A 521 12.28 1.62 -10.15
CA GLN A 521 11.64 0.37 -10.59
C GLN A 521 10.44 0.61 -11.52
N GLY A 522 10.20 1.84 -11.91
CA GLY A 522 9.10 2.28 -12.76
C GLY A 522 8.22 3.33 -12.09
N LEU A 523 8.09 4.49 -12.72
CA LEU A 523 7.30 5.62 -12.19
C LEU A 523 5.84 5.28 -11.99
N LYS A 524 5.26 4.48 -12.88
CA LYS A 524 3.87 4.02 -12.77
C LYS A 524 3.61 3.29 -11.44
N LYS A 525 4.54 2.43 -11.00
CA LYS A 525 4.46 1.72 -9.73
C LYS A 525 4.53 2.70 -8.55
N ALA A 526 5.51 3.61 -8.57
CA ALA A 526 5.68 4.61 -7.52
C ALA A 526 4.46 5.55 -7.40
N PHE A 527 3.87 5.95 -8.52
CA PHE A 527 2.63 6.73 -8.52
C PHE A 527 1.43 5.94 -7.97
N LYS A 528 1.33 4.65 -8.28
CA LYS A 528 0.32 3.77 -7.69
C LYS A 528 0.48 3.71 -6.16
N GLU A 529 1.70 3.54 -5.69
CA GLU A 529 2.01 3.50 -4.26
C GLU A 529 1.66 4.83 -3.57
N VAL A 530 2.10 5.97 -4.10
CA VAL A 530 1.86 7.28 -3.46
C VAL A 530 0.37 7.64 -3.41
N ARG A 531 -0.43 7.20 -4.40
CA ARG A 531 -1.89 7.40 -4.41
C ARG A 531 -2.59 6.69 -3.26
N SER A 532 -2.01 5.65 -2.69
CA SER A 532 -2.56 4.95 -1.54
C SER A 532 -2.49 5.76 -0.22
N TYR A 533 -1.79 6.90 -0.24
CA TYR A 533 -1.62 7.80 0.92
C TYR A 533 -2.50 9.06 0.85
N ASN A 534 -3.40 9.14 -0.13
CA ASN A 534 -4.27 10.30 -0.37
C ASN A 534 -5.75 9.99 -0.16
#